data_a5045531ce650aa79dda2a13a5a8a7e4
#
_entry.id   a5045531ce650aa79dda2a13a5a8a7e4
#
_cell.length_a   1.000
_cell.length_b   1.000
_cell.length_c   1.000
_cell.angle_alpha   90.00
_cell.angle_beta   90.00
_cell.angle_gamma   90.00
#
_symmetry.space_group_name_H-M   'P 1'
#
loop_
_entity.id
_entity.type
_entity.pdbx_description
1 polymer ?
#
loop_
_entity_poly.entity_id
_entity_poly.type
_entity_poly.pdbx_seq_one_letter_code
_entity_poly.pdbx_strand_id
1 'polypeptide(L)'
;MEQKRAIVMGATSGIGLAVTKLLSAQGWQLGIAGRRMDRLIEMQRKDLNIVAVQQIDVTRSEAPDQLMTLIGKMGGDIDLYFHSSGIGYQNPQLDAAKEVATVETNALGMTRMVTTVFNLFAQQSDKRRQIAVISSIAGTKGLGAAPAYSASKRFVNHYLECLCQLCHIRGLKHLVISDIRPGFVRTPLLSDGKDYPLQLDVDQTAREIVERVLKGKAIITVDWRYRVLVFFWRMVPRWLWVRMKVVSK
;
A
#
# COMPACT_ATOMS: atom_id res chain seq x y z
N MET A 1 -4.33 21.84 -18.82
CA MET A 1 -3.77 21.23 -17.59
C MET A 1 -3.02 19.98 -17.99
N GLU A 2 -1.81 19.79 -17.47
CA GLU A 2 -1.02 18.60 -17.76
C GLU A 2 -1.71 17.34 -17.26
N GLN A 3 -1.74 16.27 -18.09
CA GLN A 3 -2.38 15.00 -17.79
C GLN A 3 -1.64 14.27 -16.66
N LYS A 4 -2.25 14.10 -15.50
CA LYS A 4 -1.64 13.39 -14.38
C LYS A 4 -1.57 11.89 -14.63
N ARG A 5 -0.46 11.27 -14.20
CA ARG A 5 -0.17 9.85 -14.42
C ARG A 5 0.12 9.13 -13.11
N ALA A 6 -0.49 7.97 -12.92
CA ALA A 6 -0.23 7.15 -11.75
C ALA A 6 0.02 5.69 -12.10
N ILE A 7 0.85 5.04 -11.28
CA ILE A 7 0.95 3.58 -11.26
C ILE A 7 0.29 3.04 -10.02
N VAL A 8 -0.58 2.04 -10.19
CA VAL A 8 -1.20 1.30 -9.08
C VAL A 8 -0.69 -0.13 -9.09
N MET A 9 0.16 -0.45 -8.12
CA MET A 9 0.64 -1.81 -7.84
C MET A 9 -0.36 -2.55 -6.95
N GLY A 10 -0.83 -3.74 -7.39
CA GLY A 10 -1.89 -4.48 -6.70
C GLY A 10 -3.31 -4.04 -7.10
N ALA A 11 -3.50 -3.61 -8.35
CA ALA A 11 -4.73 -2.99 -8.87
C ALA A 11 -5.93 -3.94 -9.03
N THR A 12 -5.73 -5.26 -8.97
CA THR A 12 -6.76 -6.24 -9.38
C THR A 12 -7.78 -6.61 -8.30
N SER A 13 -7.68 -6.08 -7.07
CA SER A 13 -8.63 -6.35 -5.97
C SER A 13 -8.53 -5.33 -4.83
N GLY A 14 -9.52 -5.34 -3.94
CA GLY A 14 -9.52 -4.58 -2.69
C GLY A 14 -9.27 -3.08 -2.88
N ILE A 15 -8.47 -2.50 -1.99
CA ILE A 15 -8.18 -1.06 -2.00
C ILE A 15 -7.52 -0.63 -3.30
N GLY A 16 -6.56 -1.42 -3.85
CA GLY A 16 -5.90 -1.08 -5.11
C GLY A 16 -6.86 -0.95 -6.27
N LEU A 17 -7.84 -1.85 -6.40
CA LEU A 17 -8.89 -1.77 -7.42
C LEU A 17 -9.78 -0.54 -7.23
N ALA A 18 -10.20 -0.27 -6.00
CA ALA A 18 -11.06 0.88 -5.71
C ALA A 18 -10.33 2.22 -5.98
N VAL A 19 -9.05 2.32 -5.61
CA VAL A 19 -8.20 3.48 -5.92
C VAL A 19 -8.01 3.65 -7.43
N THR A 20 -7.78 2.56 -8.18
CA THR A 20 -7.68 2.59 -9.64
C THR A 20 -8.92 3.22 -10.26
N LYS A 21 -10.11 2.76 -9.88
CA LYS A 21 -11.39 3.30 -10.39
C LYS A 21 -11.57 4.78 -10.05
N LEU A 22 -11.20 5.19 -8.84
CA LEU A 22 -11.34 6.60 -8.40
C LEU A 22 -10.37 7.53 -9.13
N LEU A 23 -9.12 7.13 -9.34
CA LEU A 23 -8.15 7.93 -10.08
C LEU A 23 -8.55 8.02 -11.57
N SER A 24 -9.01 6.92 -12.16
CA SER A 24 -9.55 6.93 -13.52
C SER A 24 -10.74 7.90 -13.66
N ALA A 25 -11.72 7.82 -12.76
CA ALA A 25 -12.88 8.73 -12.76
C ALA A 25 -12.49 10.22 -12.60
N GLN A 26 -11.30 10.51 -12.04
CA GLN A 26 -10.72 11.85 -11.95
C GLN A 26 -9.87 12.23 -13.18
N GLY A 27 -9.86 11.41 -14.23
CA GLY A 27 -9.15 11.66 -15.47
C GLY A 27 -7.64 11.38 -15.44
N TRP A 28 -7.12 10.63 -14.45
CA TRP A 28 -5.72 10.22 -14.42
C TRP A 28 -5.43 9.14 -15.46
N GLN A 29 -4.32 9.23 -16.17
CA GLN A 29 -3.77 8.13 -16.94
C GLN A 29 -3.11 7.12 -16.00
N LEU A 30 -3.46 5.83 -16.16
CA LEU A 30 -3.07 4.80 -15.22
C LEU A 30 -2.24 3.69 -15.88
N GLY A 31 -1.10 3.38 -15.25
CA GLY A 31 -0.43 2.11 -15.40
C GLY A 31 -0.83 1.20 -14.24
N ILE A 32 -1.33 0.02 -14.54
CA ILE A 32 -1.75 -0.91 -13.50
C ILE A 32 -0.96 -2.21 -13.51
N ALA A 33 -0.65 -2.73 -12.32
CA ALA A 33 0.14 -3.93 -12.18
C ALA A 33 -0.37 -4.87 -11.09
N GLY A 34 -0.05 -6.15 -11.22
CA GLY A 34 -0.35 -7.21 -10.30
C GLY A 34 -0.07 -8.58 -10.91
N ARG A 35 -0.36 -9.66 -10.19
CA ARG A 35 -0.06 -11.04 -10.62
C ARG A 35 -1.05 -11.60 -11.65
N ARG A 36 -2.27 -11.07 -11.72
CA ARG A 36 -3.38 -11.59 -12.54
C ARG A 36 -3.49 -10.80 -13.84
N MET A 37 -2.75 -11.24 -14.86
CA MET A 37 -2.68 -10.53 -16.16
C MET A 37 -4.03 -10.48 -16.87
N ASP A 38 -4.81 -11.55 -16.81
CA ASP A 38 -6.17 -11.65 -17.35
C ASP A 38 -7.07 -10.50 -16.86
N ARG A 39 -7.07 -10.27 -15.54
CA ARG A 39 -7.84 -9.18 -14.92
C ARG A 39 -7.31 -7.79 -15.29
N LEU A 40 -5.99 -7.63 -15.39
CA LEU A 40 -5.40 -6.35 -15.81
C LEU A 40 -5.82 -5.99 -17.24
N ILE A 41 -5.80 -6.95 -18.16
CA ILE A 41 -6.24 -6.77 -19.54
C ILE A 41 -7.75 -6.46 -19.59
N GLU A 42 -8.56 -7.18 -18.80
CA GLU A 42 -10.01 -6.92 -18.72
C GLU A 42 -10.28 -5.49 -18.23
N MET A 43 -9.57 -5.02 -17.21
CA MET A 43 -9.69 -3.66 -16.70
C MET A 43 -9.31 -2.62 -17.76
N GLN A 44 -8.20 -2.84 -18.48
CA GLN A 44 -7.74 -1.95 -19.54
C GLN A 44 -8.76 -1.86 -20.70
N ARG A 45 -9.38 -2.98 -21.08
CA ARG A 45 -10.41 -2.98 -22.14
C ARG A 45 -11.66 -2.18 -21.77
N LYS A 46 -11.98 -2.08 -20.46
CA LYS A 46 -13.19 -1.41 -19.95
C LYS A 46 -12.97 0.06 -19.61
N ASP A 47 -11.72 0.51 -19.52
CA ASP A 47 -11.37 1.84 -19.04
C ASP A 47 -10.22 2.43 -19.87
N LEU A 48 -10.52 3.41 -20.71
CA LEU A 48 -9.58 4.07 -21.62
C LEU A 48 -8.48 4.86 -20.89
N ASN A 49 -8.69 5.21 -19.62
CA ASN A 49 -7.68 5.87 -18.80
C ASN A 49 -6.61 4.88 -18.32
N ILE A 50 -6.82 3.56 -18.42
CA ILE A 50 -5.81 2.55 -18.16
C ILE A 50 -4.97 2.35 -19.41
N VAL A 51 -3.91 3.13 -19.56
CA VAL A 51 -3.08 3.20 -20.76
C VAL A 51 -2.02 2.09 -20.84
N ALA A 52 -1.65 1.50 -19.71
CA ALA A 52 -0.63 0.45 -19.67
C ALA A 52 -0.92 -0.59 -18.59
N VAL A 53 -0.59 -1.85 -18.87
CA VAL A 53 -0.67 -2.98 -17.92
C VAL A 53 0.63 -3.77 -17.91
N GLN A 54 0.96 -4.33 -16.75
CA GLN A 54 2.13 -5.19 -16.58
C GLN A 54 1.87 -6.26 -15.52
N GLN A 55 2.16 -7.51 -15.86
CA GLN A 55 2.20 -8.56 -14.85
C GLN A 55 3.45 -8.40 -14.00
N ILE A 56 3.25 -8.23 -12.69
CA ILE A 56 4.34 -8.10 -11.72
C ILE A 56 4.02 -8.92 -10.47
N ASP A 57 4.93 -9.81 -10.11
CA ASP A 57 4.97 -10.42 -8.79
C ASP A 57 6.11 -9.77 -7.99
N VAL A 58 5.76 -8.98 -6.98
CA VAL A 58 6.72 -8.22 -6.18
C VAL A 58 7.75 -9.09 -5.44
N THR A 59 7.48 -10.39 -5.28
CA THR A 59 8.40 -11.34 -4.63
C THR A 59 9.57 -11.74 -5.54
N ARG A 60 9.45 -11.53 -6.84
CA ARG A 60 10.45 -11.91 -7.83
C ARG A 60 11.55 -10.87 -7.97
N SER A 61 12.76 -11.33 -8.31
CA SER A 61 13.93 -10.46 -8.51
C SER A 61 13.78 -9.49 -9.68
N GLU A 62 13.07 -9.91 -10.73
CA GLU A 62 12.81 -9.13 -11.95
C GLU A 62 11.69 -8.07 -11.79
N ALA A 63 10.99 -8.03 -10.64
CA ALA A 63 9.89 -7.10 -10.43
C ALA A 63 10.27 -5.61 -10.61
N PRO A 64 11.47 -5.14 -10.19
CA PRO A 64 11.93 -3.79 -10.46
C PRO A 64 12.01 -3.46 -11.95
N ASP A 65 12.56 -4.35 -12.78
CA ASP A 65 12.71 -4.15 -14.22
C ASP A 65 11.35 -4.14 -14.92
N GLN A 66 10.43 -5.01 -14.49
CA GLN A 66 9.05 -5.01 -14.96
C GLN A 66 8.32 -3.71 -14.59
N LEU A 67 8.58 -3.13 -13.41
CA LEU A 67 8.04 -1.84 -13.02
C LEU A 67 8.60 -0.71 -13.90
N MET A 68 9.91 -0.70 -14.15
CA MET A 68 10.53 0.28 -15.05
C MET A 68 9.98 0.17 -16.48
N THR A 69 9.72 -1.06 -16.95
CA THR A 69 9.04 -1.30 -18.24
C THR A 69 7.63 -0.68 -18.24
N LEU A 70 6.85 -0.85 -17.18
CA LEU A 70 5.53 -0.23 -17.07
C LEU A 70 5.61 1.30 -17.07
N ILE A 71 6.57 1.86 -16.34
CA ILE A 71 6.82 3.32 -16.31
C ILE A 71 7.20 3.81 -17.71
N GLY A 72 8.06 3.08 -18.43
CA GLY A 72 8.42 3.38 -19.82
C GLY A 72 7.22 3.39 -20.76
N LYS A 73 6.30 2.42 -20.66
CA LYS A 73 5.03 2.38 -21.41
C LYS A 73 4.14 3.62 -21.15
N MET A 74 4.33 4.28 -20.01
CA MET A 74 3.63 5.52 -19.65
C MET A 74 4.41 6.80 -20.03
N GLY A 75 5.49 6.67 -20.79
CA GLY A 75 6.33 7.79 -21.22
C GLY A 75 7.42 8.19 -20.21
N GLY A 76 7.73 7.34 -19.25
CA GLY A 76 8.82 7.54 -18.28
C GLY A 76 8.54 8.55 -17.15
N ASP A 77 7.42 9.25 -17.23
CA ASP A 77 7.05 10.33 -16.30
C ASP A 77 5.71 10.02 -15.61
N ILE A 78 5.75 9.83 -14.29
CA ILE A 78 4.59 9.57 -13.44
C ILE A 78 4.58 10.51 -12.23
N ASP A 79 3.38 10.87 -11.75
CA ASP A 79 3.18 11.77 -10.62
C ASP A 79 2.97 11.00 -9.31
N LEU A 80 2.36 9.81 -9.39
CA LEU A 80 2.00 9.00 -8.23
C LEU A 80 2.34 7.53 -8.47
N TYR A 81 3.07 6.95 -7.52
CA TYR A 81 3.18 5.51 -7.35
C TYR A 81 2.36 5.07 -6.14
N PHE A 82 1.34 4.26 -6.35
CA PHE A 82 0.47 3.73 -5.30
C PHE A 82 0.73 2.24 -5.11
N HIS A 83 1.29 1.85 -3.96
CA HIS A 83 1.62 0.47 -3.62
C HIS A 83 0.56 -0.15 -2.73
N SER A 84 -0.24 -1.07 -3.27
CA SER A 84 -1.29 -1.81 -2.57
C SER A 84 -1.07 -3.33 -2.55
N SER A 85 0.06 -3.80 -3.09
CA SER A 85 0.39 -5.23 -3.00
C SER A 85 0.69 -5.63 -1.56
N GLY A 86 0.01 -6.67 -1.09
CA GLY A 86 0.22 -7.21 0.25
C GLY A 86 -0.66 -8.41 0.49
N ILE A 87 -0.23 -9.27 1.39
CA ILE A 87 -0.97 -10.43 1.88
C ILE A 87 -0.99 -10.43 3.40
N GLY A 88 -1.92 -11.17 3.99
CA GLY A 88 -1.99 -11.34 5.44
C GLY A 88 -2.79 -12.57 5.80
N TYR A 89 -2.33 -13.24 6.83
CA TYR A 89 -2.97 -14.43 7.39
C TYR A 89 -3.09 -14.27 8.90
N GLN A 90 -4.22 -14.73 9.47
CA GLN A 90 -4.21 -15.13 10.86
C GLN A 90 -3.47 -16.47 10.93
N ASN A 91 -2.45 -16.55 11.78
CA ASN A 91 -1.54 -17.70 11.84
C ASN A 91 -1.06 -17.99 13.27
N PRO A 92 -2.00 -18.24 14.20
CA PRO A 92 -1.64 -18.52 15.59
C PRO A 92 -0.86 -19.83 15.79
N GLN A 93 -0.87 -20.73 14.80
CA GLN A 93 -0.10 -21.98 14.78
C GLN A 93 1.32 -21.81 14.21
N LEU A 94 1.69 -20.60 13.76
CA LEU A 94 2.99 -20.28 13.17
C LEU A 94 3.37 -21.19 12.00
N ASP A 95 2.44 -21.43 11.07
CA ASP A 95 2.74 -22.07 9.79
C ASP A 95 3.85 -21.27 9.07
N ALA A 96 5.01 -21.86 8.95
CA ALA A 96 6.22 -21.20 8.44
C ALA A 96 6.06 -20.67 7.00
N ALA A 97 5.35 -21.41 6.15
CA ALA A 97 5.13 -20.99 4.76
C ALA A 97 4.31 -19.69 4.68
N LYS A 98 3.28 -19.53 5.53
CA LYS A 98 2.48 -18.30 5.61
C LYS A 98 3.28 -17.13 6.18
N GLU A 99 4.10 -17.37 7.21
CA GLU A 99 4.96 -16.35 7.79
C GLU A 99 5.96 -15.83 6.78
N VAL A 100 6.71 -16.73 6.11
CA VAL A 100 7.72 -16.38 5.10
C VAL A 100 7.09 -15.66 3.91
N ALA A 101 6.02 -16.21 3.32
CA ALA A 101 5.34 -15.58 2.18
C ALA A 101 4.82 -14.16 2.52
N THR A 102 4.37 -13.95 3.77
CA THR A 102 3.93 -12.63 4.23
C THR A 102 5.09 -11.64 4.30
N VAL A 103 6.25 -12.03 4.82
CA VAL A 103 7.45 -11.19 4.88
C VAL A 103 8.00 -10.91 3.49
N GLU A 104 8.09 -11.93 2.63
CA GLU A 104 8.54 -11.79 1.24
C GLU A 104 7.70 -10.77 0.46
N THR A 105 6.37 -10.86 0.58
CA THR A 105 5.47 -9.95 -0.15
C THR A 105 5.46 -8.56 0.46
N ASN A 106 5.20 -8.46 1.78
CA ASN A 106 4.90 -7.19 2.43
C ASN A 106 6.14 -6.36 2.78
N ALA A 107 7.26 -7.00 3.08
CA ALA A 107 8.51 -6.33 3.42
C ALA A 107 9.48 -6.31 2.23
N LEU A 108 9.99 -7.46 1.82
CA LEU A 108 11.00 -7.54 0.77
C LEU A 108 10.48 -7.05 -0.59
N GLY A 109 9.31 -7.54 -1.02
CA GLY A 109 8.68 -7.12 -2.28
C GLY A 109 8.37 -5.63 -2.29
N MET A 110 7.77 -5.11 -1.22
CA MET A 110 7.51 -3.66 -1.09
C MET A 110 8.81 -2.85 -1.17
N THR A 111 9.87 -3.27 -0.46
CA THR A 111 11.16 -2.57 -0.48
C THR A 111 11.73 -2.47 -1.88
N ARG A 112 11.76 -3.59 -2.64
CA ARG A 112 12.22 -3.58 -4.05
C ARG A 112 11.48 -2.53 -4.88
N MET A 113 10.16 -2.54 -4.84
CA MET A 113 9.33 -1.66 -5.66
C MET A 113 9.46 -0.19 -5.26
N VAL A 114 9.39 0.09 -3.96
CA VAL A 114 9.46 1.47 -3.43
C VAL A 114 10.85 2.07 -3.64
N THR A 115 11.93 1.30 -3.44
CA THR A 115 13.30 1.78 -3.70
C THR A 115 13.52 2.12 -5.17
N THR A 116 12.99 1.31 -6.10
CA THR A 116 13.06 1.59 -7.54
C THR A 116 12.43 2.93 -7.88
N VAL A 117 11.20 3.16 -7.40
CA VAL A 117 10.49 4.42 -7.68
C VAL A 117 11.11 5.60 -6.93
N PHE A 118 11.58 5.39 -5.70
CA PHE A 118 12.25 6.44 -4.93
C PHE A 118 13.50 6.95 -5.68
N ASN A 119 14.33 6.05 -6.18
CA ASN A 119 15.54 6.41 -6.93
C ASN A 119 15.21 7.12 -8.24
N LEU A 120 14.16 6.70 -8.96
CA LEU A 120 13.67 7.40 -10.14
C LEU A 120 13.21 8.82 -9.80
N PHE A 121 12.34 8.96 -8.82
CA PHE A 121 11.78 10.26 -8.43
C PHE A 121 12.83 11.20 -7.82
N ALA A 122 13.84 10.66 -7.16
CA ALA A 122 14.96 11.46 -6.65
C ALA A 122 15.79 12.13 -7.73
N GLN A 123 15.76 11.61 -8.97
CA GLN A 123 16.45 12.18 -10.15
C GLN A 123 15.57 13.15 -10.95
N GLN A 124 14.25 13.15 -10.72
CA GLN A 124 13.26 13.91 -11.45
C GLN A 124 12.68 15.03 -10.57
N SER A 125 13.30 16.18 -10.51
CA SER A 125 12.94 17.27 -9.58
C SER A 125 12.09 18.39 -10.20
N ASP A 126 11.64 18.20 -11.44
CA ASP A 126 10.89 19.18 -12.25
C ASP A 126 9.47 19.46 -11.71
N LYS A 127 8.88 18.49 -11.02
CA LYS A 127 7.54 18.59 -10.43
C LYS A 127 7.40 17.79 -9.14
N ARG A 128 6.32 18.04 -8.41
CA ARG A 128 5.98 17.25 -7.23
C ARG A 128 5.58 15.82 -7.60
N ARG A 129 6.20 14.84 -6.93
CA ARG A 129 5.94 13.41 -7.10
C ARG A 129 5.58 12.77 -5.77
N GLN A 130 4.86 11.65 -5.81
CA GLN A 130 4.40 11.01 -4.59
C GLN A 130 4.52 9.48 -4.64
N ILE A 131 4.98 8.91 -3.53
CA ILE A 131 4.94 7.47 -3.24
C ILE A 131 3.96 7.25 -2.10
N ALA A 132 2.89 6.50 -2.36
CA ALA A 132 1.86 6.17 -1.39
C ALA A 132 1.79 4.65 -1.18
N VAL A 133 1.91 4.18 0.04
CA VAL A 133 2.02 2.75 0.37
C VAL A 133 0.98 2.35 1.39
N ILE A 134 0.25 1.28 1.10
CA ILE A 134 -0.69 0.67 2.05
C ILE A 134 0.09 -0.14 3.11
N SER A 135 0.17 0.41 4.30
CA SER A 135 0.61 -0.30 5.49
C SER A 135 -0.58 -0.86 6.28
N SER A 136 -0.69 -0.63 7.56
CA SER A 136 -1.86 -0.97 8.41
C SER A 136 -1.71 -0.35 9.80
N ILE A 137 -2.82 -0.17 10.51
CA ILE A 137 -2.80 0.04 11.95
C ILE A 137 -2.18 -1.15 12.71
N ALA A 138 -2.24 -2.37 12.13
CA ALA A 138 -1.62 -3.57 12.69
C ALA A 138 -0.09 -3.45 12.86
N GLY A 139 0.56 -2.52 12.15
CA GLY A 139 1.97 -2.17 12.32
C GLY A 139 2.27 -1.32 13.56
N THR A 140 1.27 -0.83 14.28
CA THR A 140 1.49 0.07 15.44
C THR A 140 1.67 -0.66 16.77
N LYS A 141 1.22 -1.93 16.85
CA LYS A 141 1.43 -2.86 17.98
C LYS A 141 1.58 -4.29 17.46
N GLY A 142 2.30 -5.16 18.16
CA GLY A 142 2.41 -6.58 17.82
C GLY A 142 1.11 -7.32 18.05
N LEU A 143 0.62 -8.04 17.05
CA LEU A 143 -0.62 -8.82 17.10
C LEU A 143 -0.31 -10.32 17.03
N GLY A 144 -0.51 -11.06 18.13
CA GLY A 144 -0.22 -12.49 18.21
C GLY A 144 -1.08 -13.36 17.30
N ALA A 145 -2.27 -12.89 16.90
CA ALA A 145 -3.10 -13.60 15.94
C ALA A 145 -2.54 -13.63 14.51
N ALA A 146 -1.66 -12.67 14.15
CA ALA A 146 -1.08 -12.53 12.81
C ALA A 146 0.36 -11.99 12.89
N PRO A 147 1.34 -12.80 13.39
CA PRO A 147 2.66 -12.31 13.75
C PRO A 147 3.42 -11.69 12.56
N ALA A 148 3.63 -12.44 11.47
CA ALA A 148 4.34 -11.92 10.30
C ALA A 148 3.61 -10.73 9.66
N TYR A 149 2.28 -10.75 9.60
CA TYR A 149 1.52 -9.61 9.08
C TYR A 149 1.77 -8.36 9.90
N SER A 150 1.58 -8.42 11.22
CA SER A 150 1.79 -7.28 12.11
C SER A 150 3.23 -6.78 12.04
N ALA A 151 4.21 -7.69 12.10
CA ALA A 151 5.63 -7.35 12.00
C ALA A 151 5.98 -6.72 10.64
N SER A 152 5.50 -7.29 9.52
CA SER A 152 5.75 -6.74 8.19
C SER A 152 5.12 -5.35 8.02
N LYS A 153 3.93 -5.10 8.57
CA LYS A 153 3.30 -3.77 8.54
C LYS A 153 4.03 -2.77 9.43
N ARG A 154 4.65 -3.21 10.53
CA ARG A 154 5.55 -2.38 11.33
C ARG A 154 6.82 -2.02 10.56
N PHE A 155 7.41 -2.98 9.84
CA PHE A 155 8.53 -2.72 8.94
C PHE A 155 8.16 -1.65 7.92
N VAL A 156 7.01 -1.77 7.24
CA VAL A 156 6.54 -0.77 6.26
C VAL A 156 6.41 0.61 6.89
N ASN A 157 5.73 0.74 8.05
CA ASN A 157 5.58 2.03 8.73
C ASN A 157 6.93 2.68 9.00
N HIS A 158 7.88 1.91 9.55
CA HIS A 158 9.19 2.43 9.92
C HIS A 158 10.07 2.74 8.70
N TYR A 159 10.03 1.88 7.69
CA TYR A 159 10.77 2.11 6.43
C TYR A 159 10.33 3.41 5.74
N LEU A 160 9.02 3.66 5.65
CA LEU A 160 8.50 4.90 5.07
C LEU A 160 8.88 6.14 5.88
N GLU A 161 8.91 6.04 7.21
CA GLU A 161 9.42 7.10 8.10
C GLU A 161 10.90 7.40 7.79
N CYS A 162 11.74 6.36 7.62
CA CYS A 162 13.13 6.51 7.22
C CYS A 162 13.27 7.18 5.83
N LEU A 163 12.40 6.84 4.87
CA LEU A 163 12.40 7.49 3.56
C LEU A 163 11.99 8.97 3.63
N CYS A 164 11.04 9.34 4.50
CA CYS A 164 10.72 10.74 4.76
C CYS A 164 11.93 11.51 5.30
N GLN A 165 12.66 10.93 6.26
CA GLN A 165 13.90 11.52 6.79
C GLN A 165 14.96 11.62 5.69
N LEU A 166 15.13 10.58 4.87
CA LEU A 166 16.07 10.57 3.75
C LEU A 166 15.75 11.66 2.72
N CYS A 167 14.46 11.89 2.42
CA CYS A 167 14.05 13.01 1.57
C CYS A 167 14.54 14.35 2.15
N HIS A 168 14.40 14.55 3.45
CA HIS A 168 14.86 15.77 4.12
C HIS A 168 16.39 15.90 4.05
N ILE A 169 17.15 14.85 4.40
CA ILE A 169 18.62 14.81 4.36
C ILE A 169 19.15 15.14 2.95
N ARG A 170 18.50 14.60 1.91
CA ARG A 170 18.90 14.80 0.51
C ARG A 170 18.30 16.04 -0.15
N GLY A 171 17.51 16.85 0.55
CA GLY A 171 16.86 18.04 0.01
C GLY A 171 15.78 17.75 -1.04
N LEU A 172 15.20 16.56 -1.08
CA LEU A 172 14.20 16.15 -2.07
C LEU A 172 12.80 16.70 -1.74
N LYS A 173 12.64 18.02 -1.74
CA LYS A 173 11.39 18.72 -1.35
C LYS A 173 10.22 18.41 -2.27
N HIS A 174 10.47 17.98 -3.50
CA HIS A 174 9.48 17.61 -4.50
C HIS A 174 8.87 16.20 -4.27
N LEU A 175 9.54 15.36 -3.46
CA LEU A 175 9.10 13.98 -3.22
C LEU A 175 8.31 13.86 -1.91
N VAL A 176 7.08 13.36 -2.03
CA VAL A 176 6.18 13.13 -0.89
C VAL A 176 6.01 11.64 -0.65
N ILE A 177 6.19 11.21 0.58
CA ILE A 177 5.97 9.81 1.02
C ILE A 177 4.71 9.77 1.88
N SER A 178 3.79 8.86 1.56
CA SER A 178 2.53 8.66 2.30
C SER A 178 2.41 7.24 2.83
N ASP A 179 2.37 7.10 4.15
CA ASP A 179 2.09 5.87 4.89
C ASP A 179 0.60 5.77 5.19
N ILE A 180 -0.09 4.87 4.48
CA ILE A 180 -1.54 4.68 4.59
C ILE A 180 -1.82 3.52 5.54
N ARG A 181 -2.50 3.80 6.64
CA ARG A 181 -2.78 2.88 7.75
C ARG A 181 -4.27 2.57 7.86
N PRO A 182 -4.84 1.70 7.02
CA PRO A 182 -6.22 1.26 7.19
C PRO A 182 -6.38 0.38 8.44
N GLY A 183 -7.61 0.37 8.97
CA GLY A 183 -8.08 -0.68 9.87
C GLY A 183 -8.56 -1.91 9.10
N PHE A 184 -9.60 -2.58 9.61
CA PHE A 184 -10.23 -3.71 8.92
C PHE A 184 -11.10 -3.19 7.77
N VAL A 185 -10.74 -3.50 6.54
CA VAL A 185 -11.46 -3.11 5.32
C VAL A 185 -12.05 -4.35 4.67
N ARG A 186 -13.32 -4.32 4.30
CA ARG A 186 -14.01 -5.44 3.64
C ARG A 186 -13.43 -5.67 2.24
N THR A 187 -12.44 -6.57 2.18
CA THR A 187 -11.68 -6.92 0.97
C THR A 187 -11.42 -8.43 0.95
N PRO A 188 -11.01 -9.02 -0.18
CA PRO A 188 -10.60 -10.42 -0.23
C PRO A 188 -9.49 -10.82 0.74
N LEU A 189 -8.74 -9.87 1.28
CA LEU A 189 -7.73 -10.11 2.32
C LEU A 189 -8.34 -10.59 3.65
N LEU A 190 -9.60 -10.21 3.93
CA LEU A 190 -10.36 -10.57 5.12
C LEU A 190 -11.50 -11.56 4.79
N SER A 191 -11.33 -12.43 3.81
CA SER A 191 -12.32 -13.43 3.38
C SER A 191 -12.23 -14.76 4.16
N ASP A 192 -11.75 -14.71 5.39
CA ASP A 192 -11.61 -15.88 6.28
C ASP A 192 -12.90 -16.26 7.05
N GLY A 193 -14.02 -15.59 6.71
CA GLY A 193 -15.33 -15.86 7.32
C GLY A 193 -15.50 -15.33 8.73
N LYS A 194 -14.56 -14.52 9.24
CA LYS A 194 -14.62 -13.95 10.58
C LYS A 194 -15.22 -12.57 10.62
N ASP A 195 -15.86 -12.24 11.72
CA ASP A 195 -16.33 -10.88 11.99
C ASP A 195 -15.20 -10.03 12.58
N TYR A 196 -14.95 -8.91 11.93
CA TYR A 196 -13.96 -7.95 12.38
C TYR A 196 -14.64 -6.68 12.92
N PRO A 197 -14.20 -6.19 14.09
CA PRO A 197 -14.81 -4.99 14.67
C PRO A 197 -14.53 -3.76 13.78
N LEU A 198 -15.52 -2.85 13.70
CA LEU A 198 -15.39 -1.58 12.97
C LEU A 198 -15.01 -1.74 11.49
N GLN A 199 -15.44 -2.82 10.85
CA GLN A 199 -15.12 -3.09 9.45
C GLN A 199 -15.57 -1.95 8.54
N LEU A 200 -14.65 -1.48 7.68
CA LEU A 200 -14.85 -0.37 6.77
C LEU A 200 -15.29 -0.87 5.39
N ASP A 201 -16.12 -0.06 4.73
CA ASP A 201 -16.42 -0.21 3.32
C ASP A 201 -15.18 0.14 2.46
N VAL A 202 -14.92 -0.64 1.40
CA VAL A 202 -13.72 -0.47 0.57
C VAL A 202 -13.77 0.80 -0.26
N ASP A 203 -14.94 1.18 -0.80
CA ASP A 203 -15.05 2.35 -1.66
C ASP A 203 -14.97 3.64 -0.86
N GLN A 204 -15.59 3.68 0.34
CA GLN A 204 -15.45 4.80 1.26
C GLN A 204 -14.01 4.95 1.74
N THR A 205 -13.35 3.84 2.07
CA THR A 205 -11.93 3.79 2.44
C THR A 205 -11.05 4.35 1.33
N ALA A 206 -11.28 3.92 0.09
CA ALA A 206 -10.50 4.40 -1.06
C ALA A 206 -10.71 5.89 -1.33
N ARG A 207 -11.93 6.42 -1.17
CA ARG A 207 -12.20 7.86 -1.29
C ARG A 207 -11.39 8.68 -0.27
N GLU A 208 -11.40 8.30 1.01
CA GLU A 208 -10.61 8.98 2.05
C GLU A 208 -9.10 8.88 1.75
N ILE A 209 -8.63 7.72 1.30
CA ILE A 209 -7.24 7.50 0.94
C ILE A 209 -6.82 8.43 -0.21
N VAL A 210 -7.54 8.41 -1.34
CA VAL A 210 -7.20 9.22 -2.52
C VAL A 210 -7.20 10.70 -2.16
N GLU A 211 -8.25 11.20 -1.48
CA GLU A 211 -8.31 12.59 -1.07
C GLU A 211 -7.08 13.02 -0.24
N ARG A 212 -6.69 12.21 0.75
CA ARG A 212 -5.57 12.53 1.65
C ARG A 212 -4.21 12.36 0.98
N VAL A 213 -4.07 11.37 0.10
CA VAL A 213 -2.86 11.16 -0.71
C VAL A 213 -2.67 12.38 -1.61
N LEU A 214 -3.68 12.81 -2.36
CA LEU A 214 -3.57 13.97 -3.25
C LEU A 214 -3.29 15.28 -2.51
N LYS A 215 -3.71 15.40 -1.24
CA LYS A 215 -3.30 16.49 -0.33
C LYS A 215 -1.87 16.35 0.20
N GLY A 216 -1.17 15.26 -0.07
CA GLY A 216 0.21 15.03 0.36
C GLY A 216 0.38 14.75 1.85
N LYS A 217 -0.59 14.12 2.50
CA LYS A 217 -0.47 13.74 3.91
C LYS A 217 0.54 12.60 4.08
N ALA A 218 1.52 12.79 4.97
CA ALA A 218 2.57 11.81 5.21
C ALA A 218 2.05 10.55 5.95
N ILE A 219 1.13 10.71 6.90
CA ILE A 219 0.51 9.59 7.63
C ILE A 219 -1.01 9.69 7.48
N ILE A 220 -1.61 8.59 7.00
CA ILE A 220 -3.05 8.50 6.73
C ILE A 220 -3.63 7.31 7.50
N THR A 221 -4.02 7.50 8.76
CA THR A 221 -4.87 6.52 9.46
C THR A 221 -6.30 6.74 8.98
N VAL A 222 -6.83 5.74 8.27
CA VAL A 222 -8.17 5.79 7.68
C VAL A 222 -9.20 5.62 8.77
N ASP A 223 -10.25 6.47 8.72
CA ASP A 223 -11.34 6.55 9.70
C ASP A 223 -10.90 7.06 11.09
N TRP A 224 -11.68 7.98 11.64
CA TRP A 224 -11.38 8.61 12.93
C TRP A 224 -11.43 7.63 14.11
N ARG A 225 -12.30 6.58 14.04
CA ARG A 225 -12.43 5.55 15.08
C ARG A 225 -11.12 4.79 15.26
N TYR A 226 -10.45 4.45 14.16
CA TYR A 226 -9.15 3.83 14.21
C TYR A 226 -8.04 4.77 14.67
N ARG A 227 -8.14 6.07 14.41
CA ARG A 227 -7.21 7.06 14.97
C ARG A 227 -7.27 7.08 16.49
N VAL A 228 -8.50 7.11 17.04
CA VAL A 228 -8.72 7.04 18.49
C VAL A 228 -8.24 5.72 19.07
N LEU A 229 -8.61 4.59 18.44
CA LEU A 229 -8.18 3.25 18.86
C LEU A 229 -6.65 3.14 18.92
N VAL A 230 -5.96 3.54 17.86
CA VAL A 230 -4.49 3.50 17.77
C VAL A 230 -3.84 4.40 18.82
N PHE A 231 -4.39 5.58 19.07
CA PHE A 231 -3.91 6.45 20.13
C PHE A 231 -3.90 5.76 21.49
N PHE A 232 -5.03 5.16 21.90
CA PHE A 232 -5.13 4.50 23.20
C PHE A 232 -4.32 3.19 23.27
N TRP A 233 -4.37 2.33 22.27
CA TRP A 233 -3.62 1.08 22.35
C TRP A 233 -2.09 1.28 22.33
N ARG A 234 -1.59 2.34 21.73
CA ARG A 234 -0.16 2.69 21.81
C ARG A 234 0.29 3.06 23.23
N MET A 235 -0.61 3.59 24.05
CA MET A 235 -0.34 3.91 25.45
C MET A 235 -0.28 2.67 26.35
N VAL A 236 -0.87 1.55 25.93
CA VAL A 236 -0.84 0.31 26.72
C VAL A 236 0.61 -0.17 26.89
N PRO A 237 1.12 -0.32 28.12
CA PRO A 237 2.47 -0.81 28.36
C PRO A 237 2.69 -2.21 27.79
N ARG A 238 3.95 -2.51 27.38
CA ARG A 238 4.27 -3.79 26.74
C ARG A 238 3.89 -4.99 27.60
N TRP A 239 4.15 -4.93 28.91
CA TRP A 239 3.87 -6.02 29.85
C TRP A 239 2.38 -6.36 29.94
N LEU A 240 1.50 -5.37 29.79
CA LEU A 240 0.05 -5.57 29.77
C LEU A 240 -0.39 -6.05 28.38
N TRP A 241 0.09 -5.41 27.29
CA TRP A 241 -0.28 -5.76 25.93
C TRP A 241 -0.05 -7.23 25.59
N VAL A 242 1.11 -7.80 25.98
CA VAL A 242 1.45 -9.21 25.68
C VAL A 242 0.58 -10.23 26.40
N ARG A 243 -0.15 -9.79 27.44
CA ARG A 243 -1.12 -10.64 28.18
C ARG A 243 -2.55 -10.50 27.66
N MET A 244 -2.83 -9.49 26.84
CA MET A 244 -4.15 -9.27 26.28
C MET A 244 -4.45 -10.26 25.15
N LYS A 245 -5.62 -10.89 25.18
CA LYS A 245 -6.09 -11.75 24.08
C LYS A 245 -6.75 -10.87 23.01
N VAL A 246 -5.92 -10.27 22.12
CA VAL A 246 -6.39 -9.48 20.97
C VAL A 246 -6.58 -10.44 19.79
N VAL A 247 -7.78 -11.04 19.70
CA VAL A 247 -8.18 -11.97 18.62
C VAL A 247 -9.54 -11.53 18.08
N SER A 248 -9.75 -11.64 16.76
CA SER A 248 -11.09 -11.62 16.16
C SER A 248 -11.78 -12.94 16.47
N LYS A 249 -13.03 -12.90 16.90
CA LYS A 249 -13.88 -14.09 17.09
C LYS A 249 -14.24 -14.71 15.74
#